data_5bf9fdc739453928510e86aaea0969d0
#
_entry.id   5bf9fdc739453928510e86aaea0969d0
#
_cell.length_a   1.000
_cell.length_b   1.000
_cell.length_c   1.000
_cell.angle_alpha   90.00
_cell.angle_beta   90.00
_cell.angle_gamma   90.00
#
_symmetry.space_group_name_H-M   'P 1'
#
loop_
_entity.id
_entity.type
_entity.pdbx_description
1 polymer ?
#
loop_
_entity_poly.entity_id
_entity_poly.type
_entity_poly.pdbx_seq_one_letter_code
_entity_poly.pdbx_strand_id
1 'polypeptide(L)'
;MSTQPPAPKPLATAPARQTAHHHGLHDHSAQGQSLEGALQQAGFYPRLVADVVADALDGRDCVAHLVHLETHFDRAEVRRHITVLVLTDDMLVITHVDDQQLDEAGEQTVAQVSTESVPVTQIRSVVLSYVYAQPQDYKPSDPVRELTLSIAWSGGQRLDMGPASCGDPQCEADHGYSGTIAQEDIVLRISAEADGLQAVQDAKLFARALRAVNTGSAAPVPHNGPGLPPRPRMGVFGNRLSRGHQR
;
A
#
# COMPACT_ATOMS: atom_id res chain seq x y z
N MET A 1 -2.60 33.19 -73.28
CA MET A 1 -2.08 33.93 -72.11
C MET A 1 -2.82 33.35 -70.90
N SER A 2 -2.15 32.43 -70.18
CA SER A 2 -2.72 31.71 -69.04
C SER A 2 -2.01 32.27 -67.77
N THR A 3 -2.74 32.98 -66.97
CA THR A 3 -2.24 33.56 -65.69
C THR A 3 -2.46 32.55 -64.57
N GLN A 4 -1.37 31.99 -64.07
CA GLN A 4 -1.33 31.10 -62.93
C GLN A 4 -1.42 31.94 -61.62
N PRO A 5 -2.26 31.57 -60.64
CA PRO A 5 -2.37 32.30 -59.39
C PRO A 5 -1.13 32.04 -58.49
N PRO A 6 -0.76 33.00 -57.63
CA PRO A 6 0.44 32.89 -56.79
C PRO A 6 0.27 31.87 -55.66
N ALA A 7 1.33 31.14 -55.34
CA ALA A 7 1.42 30.15 -54.29
C ALA A 7 1.19 30.78 -52.86
N PRO A 8 0.54 30.08 -51.94
CA PRO A 8 0.35 30.60 -50.59
C PRO A 8 1.65 30.62 -49.80
N LYS A 9 1.86 31.70 -49.02
CA LYS A 9 3.00 31.86 -48.12
C LYS A 9 2.97 30.81 -46.99
N PRO A 10 4.09 30.26 -46.59
CA PRO A 10 4.12 29.35 -45.44
C PRO A 10 3.78 30.10 -44.14
N LEU A 11 2.85 29.55 -43.36
CA LEU A 11 2.57 30.00 -42.00
C LEU A 11 3.84 29.79 -41.15
N ALA A 12 4.26 30.85 -40.46
CA ALA A 12 5.33 30.77 -39.48
C ALA A 12 4.86 29.90 -38.28
N THR A 13 5.54 28.77 -38.13
CA THR A 13 5.36 27.90 -36.94
C THR A 13 5.94 28.62 -35.73
N ALA A 14 5.11 29.01 -34.79
CA ALA A 14 5.54 29.52 -33.50
C ALA A 14 6.33 28.41 -32.75
N PRO A 15 7.44 28.73 -32.07
CA PRO A 15 8.14 27.74 -31.27
C PRO A 15 7.27 27.30 -30.09
N ALA A 16 7.01 26.00 -29.99
CA ALA A 16 6.38 25.39 -28.82
C ALA A 16 7.27 25.69 -27.60
N ARG A 17 6.75 26.46 -26.66
CA ARG A 17 7.34 26.62 -25.33
C ARG A 17 7.18 25.28 -24.62
N GLN A 18 8.21 24.46 -24.66
CA GLN A 18 8.38 23.36 -23.70
C GLN A 18 8.76 23.98 -22.35
N THR A 19 7.78 24.33 -21.54
CA THR A 19 7.99 24.47 -20.11
C THR A 19 7.96 23.07 -19.52
N ALA A 20 9.11 22.43 -19.46
CA ALA A 20 9.32 21.28 -18.60
C ALA A 20 9.23 21.80 -17.16
N HIS A 21 8.04 21.77 -16.58
CA HIS A 21 7.88 21.87 -15.14
C HIS A 21 8.36 20.54 -14.56
N HIS A 22 9.62 20.46 -14.17
CA HIS A 22 10.07 19.50 -13.19
C HIS A 22 9.32 19.82 -11.88
N HIS A 23 8.17 19.22 -11.69
CA HIS A 23 7.54 19.15 -10.37
C HIS A 23 8.37 18.14 -9.57
N GLY A 24 9.35 18.64 -8.80
CA GLY A 24 10.01 17.84 -7.79
C GLY A 24 8.95 17.35 -6.80
N LEU A 25 9.01 16.07 -6.42
CA LEU A 25 8.18 15.51 -5.37
C LEU A 25 8.51 16.25 -4.06
N HIS A 26 7.58 17.06 -3.56
CA HIS A 26 7.70 17.71 -2.26
C HIS A 26 7.40 16.67 -1.18
N ASP A 27 8.44 16.23 -0.49
CA ASP A 27 8.37 15.18 0.53
C ASP A 27 8.66 15.77 1.91
N HIS A 28 7.63 15.81 2.75
CA HIS A 28 7.70 16.15 4.17
C HIS A 28 7.48 14.92 5.05
N SER A 29 7.71 13.71 4.50
CA SER A 29 7.43 12.46 5.22
C SER A 29 8.24 12.36 6.53
N ALA A 30 7.56 11.92 7.58
CA ALA A 30 8.19 11.56 8.85
C ALA A 30 9.03 10.26 8.76
N GLN A 31 9.09 9.65 7.58
CA GLN A 31 9.88 8.48 7.26
C GLN A 31 11.31 8.94 6.94
N GLY A 32 12.31 8.22 7.42
CA GLY A 32 13.73 8.60 7.25
C GLY A 32 14.26 8.58 5.81
N GLN A 33 13.44 8.17 4.84
CA GLN A 33 13.76 8.09 3.41
C GLN A 33 12.71 8.87 2.62
N SER A 34 13.15 9.59 1.57
CA SER A 34 12.24 10.28 0.66
C SER A 34 11.53 9.28 -0.27
N LEU A 35 10.35 9.68 -0.79
CA LEU A 35 9.63 8.89 -1.78
C LEU A 35 10.51 8.59 -3.01
N GLU A 36 11.23 9.57 -3.52
CA GLU A 36 12.16 9.38 -4.62
C GLU A 36 13.26 8.35 -4.27
N GLY A 37 13.83 8.44 -3.06
CA GLY A 37 14.80 7.46 -2.57
C GLY A 37 14.24 6.05 -2.49
N ALA A 38 12.99 5.89 -2.02
CA ALA A 38 12.31 4.61 -1.95
C ALA A 38 12.06 4.01 -3.35
N LEU A 39 11.65 4.82 -4.32
CA LEU A 39 11.48 4.40 -5.72
C LEU A 39 12.81 3.99 -6.36
N GLN A 40 13.89 4.73 -6.11
CA GLN A 40 15.22 4.37 -6.59
C GLN A 40 15.70 3.05 -5.98
N GLN A 41 15.46 2.83 -4.70
CA GLN A 41 15.80 1.59 -4.01
C GLN A 41 15.02 0.39 -4.55
N ALA A 42 13.75 0.55 -4.86
CA ALA A 42 12.92 -0.49 -5.48
C ALA A 42 13.45 -0.89 -6.87
N GLY A 43 14.08 0.05 -7.61
CA GLY A 43 14.77 -0.23 -8.86
C GLY A 43 13.87 -0.63 -10.04
N PHE A 44 12.54 -0.49 -9.90
CA PHE A 44 11.55 -0.87 -10.89
C PHE A 44 11.02 0.38 -11.61
N TYR A 45 11.56 0.69 -12.78
CA TYR A 45 11.24 1.87 -13.59
C TYR A 45 11.13 3.18 -12.78
N PRO A 46 12.08 3.54 -11.90
CA PRO A 46 11.91 4.56 -10.87
C PRO A 46 11.56 5.94 -11.44
N ARG A 47 12.06 6.30 -12.64
CA ARG A 47 11.71 7.57 -13.30
C ARG A 47 10.27 7.59 -13.78
N LEU A 48 9.83 6.51 -14.46
CA LEU A 48 8.45 6.39 -14.92
C LEU A 48 7.47 6.45 -13.73
N VAL A 49 7.77 5.67 -12.68
CA VAL A 49 6.92 5.65 -11.48
C VAL A 49 6.88 7.01 -10.80
N ALA A 50 8.03 7.69 -10.67
CA ALA A 50 8.08 9.04 -10.09
C ALA A 50 7.26 10.06 -10.88
N ASP A 51 7.37 10.05 -12.22
CA ASP A 51 6.62 10.97 -13.09
C ASP A 51 5.11 10.74 -12.98
N VAL A 52 4.67 9.48 -12.98
CA VAL A 52 3.24 9.14 -12.86
C VAL A 52 2.69 9.47 -11.47
N VAL A 53 3.46 9.20 -10.41
CA VAL A 53 3.06 9.57 -9.04
C VAL A 53 2.98 11.09 -8.89
N ALA A 54 3.95 11.83 -9.44
CA ALA A 54 3.93 13.31 -9.40
C ALA A 54 2.73 13.88 -10.13
N ASP A 55 2.36 13.32 -11.29
CA ASP A 55 1.15 13.69 -12.03
C ASP A 55 -0.12 13.43 -11.20
N ALA A 56 -0.22 12.24 -10.58
CA ALA A 56 -1.36 11.88 -9.75
C ALA A 56 -1.49 12.71 -8.47
N LEU A 57 -0.37 13.19 -7.92
CA LEU A 57 -0.35 14.07 -6.74
C LEU A 57 -0.83 15.49 -7.07
N ASP A 58 -0.70 15.94 -8.32
CA ASP A 58 -1.14 17.27 -8.76
C ASP A 58 -0.63 18.41 -7.83
N GLY A 59 0.65 18.35 -7.47
CA GLY A 59 1.32 19.33 -6.62
C GLY A 59 1.03 19.24 -5.11
N ARG A 60 0.34 18.19 -4.65
CA ARG A 60 0.13 17.93 -3.22
C ARG A 60 1.41 17.44 -2.56
N ASP A 61 1.58 17.80 -1.29
CA ASP A 61 2.71 17.34 -0.48
C ASP A 61 2.51 15.89 -0.01
N CYS A 62 3.60 15.12 -0.02
CA CYS A 62 3.64 13.78 0.53
C CYS A 62 3.79 13.83 2.06
N VAL A 63 2.78 13.36 2.79
CA VAL A 63 2.79 13.22 4.25
C VAL A 63 3.45 11.89 4.66
N ALA A 64 3.14 10.82 3.96
CA ALA A 64 3.73 9.50 4.14
C ALA A 64 3.63 8.70 2.83
N HIS A 65 4.52 7.74 2.66
CA HIS A 65 4.49 6.85 1.50
C HIS A 65 4.81 5.41 1.89
N LEU A 66 4.45 4.47 1.02
CA LEU A 66 4.85 3.07 1.09
C LEU A 66 5.09 2.57 -0.33
N VAL A 67 6.28 2.04 -0.58
CA VAL A 67 6.65 1.42 -1.85
C VAL A 67 6.81 -0.07 -1.62
N HIS A 68 6.07 -0.87 -2.35
CA HIS A 68 6.10 -2.33 -2.26
C HIS A 68 6.28 -2.96 -3.63
N LEU A 69 7.36 -3.73 -3.80
CA LEU A 69 7.68 -4.44 -5.03
C LEU A 69 7.43 -5.93 -4.82
N GLU A 70 6.58 -6.51 -5.66
CA GLU A 70 6.32 -7.95 -5.69
C GLU A 70 6.89 -8.55 -6.96
N THR A 71 7.45 -9.76 -6.83
CA THR A 71 7.95 -10.54 -7.97
C THR A 71 7.23 -11.87 -7.98
N HIS A 72 6.49 -12.12 -9.04
CA HIS A 72 5.79 -13.38 -9.27
C HIS A 72 6.55 -14.21 -10.28
N PHE A 73 6.85 -15.45 -9.90
CA PHE A 73 7.46 -16.43 -10.79
C PHE A 73 6.37 -17.37 -11.31
N ASP A 74 6.02 -17.23 -12.58
CA ASP A 74 5.23 -18.24 -13.28
C ASP A 74 6.18 -19.12 -14.13
N ARG A 75 5.72 -20.29 -14.56
CA ARG A 75 6.54 -21.35 -15.19
C ARG A 75 7.45 -20.89 -16.31
N ALA A 76 7.16 -19.78 -16.98
CA ALA A 76 7.89 -19.25 -18.11
C ALA A 76 8.28 -17.77 -17.99
N GLU A 77 7.71 -17.03 -17.02
CA GLU A 77 7.85 -15.56 -16.94
C GLU A 77 8.11 -15.09 -15.52
N VAL A 78 8.94 -14.08 -15.41
CA VAL A 78 9.09 -13.30 -14.16
C VAL A 78 8.27 -12.03 -14.37
N ARG A 79 7.20 -11.88 -13.58
CA ARG A 79 6.37 -10.67 -13.57
C ARG A 79 6.67 -9.87 -12.32
N ARG A 80 6.90 -8.58 -12.52
CA ARG A 80 7.13 -7.65 -11.43
C ARG A 80 5.97 -6.68 -11.35
N HIS A 81 5.54 -6.44 -10.14
CA HIS A 81 4.47 -5.52 -9.80
C HIS A 81 4.94 -4.58 -8.71
N ILE A 82 4.83 -3.28 -8.91
CA ILE A 82 5.09 -2.31 -7.85
C ILE A 82 3.79 -1.60 -7.47
N THR A 83 3.55 -1.54 -6.17
CA THR A 83 2.50 -0.72 -5.59
C THR A 83 3.13 0.44 -4.83
N VAL A 84 2.72 1.66 -5.16
CA VAL A 84 3.13 2.88 -4.47
C VAL A 84 1.89 3.52 -3.84
N LEU A 85 1.91 3.66 -2.53
CA LEU A 85 0.91 4.38 -1.77
C LEU A 85 1.50 5.71 -1.32
N VAL A 86 0.84 6.82 -1.64
CA VAL A 86 1.22 8.15 -1.17
C VAL A 86 0.05 8.77 -0.45
N LEU A 87 0.26 9.13 0.80
CA LEU A 87 -0.71 9.84 1.62
C LEU A 87 -0.42 11.34 1.55
N THR A 88 -1.45 12.12 1.27
CA THR A 88 -1.47 13.58 1.43
C THR A 88 -2.38 13.95 2.61
N ASP A 89 -2.59 15.22 2.86
CA ASP A 89 -3.50 15.66 3.93
C ASP A 89 -4.96 15.26 3.68
N ASP A 90 -5.37 15.09 2.42
CA ASP A 90 -6.76 14.87 2.02
C ASP A 90 -6.99 13.59 1.20
N MET A 91 -5.94 13.01 0.61
CA MET A 91 -6.03 11.92 -0.35
C MET A 91 -5.06 10.79 -0.02
N LEU A 92 -5.46 9.57 -0.36
CA LEU A 92 -4.58 8.42 -0.58
C LEU A 92 -4.45 8.22 -2.08
N VAL A 93 -3.25 8.39 -2.62
CA VAL A 93 -2.92 8.10 -4.02
C VAL A 93 -2.30 6.72 -4.10
N ILE A 94 -2.86 5.88 -4.95
CA ILE A 94 -2.41 4.50 -5.19
C ILE A 94 -1.92 4.42 -6.63
N THR A 95 -0.72 3.92 -6.84
CA THR A 95 -0.15 3.68 -8.17
C THR A 95 0.28 2.23 -8.26
N HIS A 96 -0.19 1.53 -9.30
CA HIS A 96 0.25 0.19 -9.65
C HIS A 96 0.98 0.24 -11.00
N VAL A 97 2.10 -0.45 -11.07
CA VAL A 97 2.84 -0.62 -12.33
C VAL A 97 3.21 -2.08 -12.50
N ASP A 98 2.82 -2.63 -13.65
CA ASP A 98 3.10 -3.99 -14.06
C ASP A 98 3.94 -3.97 -15.33
N ASP A 99 4.93 -4.84 -15.47
CA ASP A 99 5.58 -5.08 -16.74
C ASP A 99 4.93 -6.28 -17.46
N GLN A 100 4.74 -6.13 -18.77
CA GLN A 100 4.18 -7.17 -19.63
C GLN A 100 5.06 -7.31 -20.86
N GLN A 101 5.34 -8.55 -21.24
CA GLN A 101 5.98 -8.87 -22.51
C GLN A 101 4.89 -9.07 -23.57
N LEU A 102 5.01 -8.34 -24.69
CA LEU A 102 4.04 -8.41 -25.79
C LEU A 102 4.39 -9.48 -26.84
N ASP A 103 5.60 -10.01 -26.79
CA ASP A 103 6.07 -11.02 -27.72
C ASP A 103 6.77 -12.19 -27.01
N GLU A 104 6.78 -13.35 -27.65
CA GLU A 104 7.43 -14.57 -27.12
C GLU A 104 8.96 -14.42 -26.99
N ALA A 105 9.57 -13.49 -27.73
CA ALA A 105 11.02 -13.23 -27.68
C ALA A 105 11.41 -12.29 -26.54
N GLY A 106 10.44 -11.62 -25.90
CA GLY A 106 10.68 -10.66 -24.82
C GLY A 106 11.35 -9.36 -25.30
N GLU A 107 11.29 -9.07 -26.60
CA GLU A 107 11.88 -7.87 -27.18
C GLU A 107 11.02 -6.61 -26.98
N GLN A 108 9.72 -6.80 -26.78
CA GLN A 108 8.76 -5.70 -26.56
C GLN A 108 8.17 -5.79 -25.16
N THR A 109 8.73 -5.02 -24.26
CA THR A 109 8.21 -4.86 -22.91
C THR A 109 7.42 -3.56 -22.82
N VAL A 110 6.19 -3.65 -22.27
CA VAL A 110 5.37 -2.48 -21.93
C VAL A 110 5.16 -2.43 -20.43
N ALA A 111 5.06 -1.24 -19.89
CA ALA A 111 4.61 -1.02 -18.52
C ALA A 111 3.14 -0.57 -18.54
N GLN A 112 2.28 -1.34 -17.90
CA GLN A 112 0.90 -0.93 -17.63
C GLN A 112 0.89 -0.17 -16.30
N VAL A 113 0.37 1.06 -16.32
CA VAL A 113 0.31 1.92 -15.14
C VAL A 113 -1.15 2.28 -14.86
N SER A 114 -1.55 2.16 -13.62
CA SER A 114 -2.84 2.66 -13.13
C SER A 114 -2.64 3.51 -11.88
N THR A 115 -3.43 4.57 -11.76
CA THR A 115 -3.47 5.43 -10.57
C THR A 115 -4.89 5.58 -10.10
N GLU A 116 -5.08 5.56 -8.78
CA GLU A 116 -6.35 5.83 -8.12
C GLU A 116 -6.12 6.86 -7.02
N SER A 117 -7.00 7.84 -6.91
CA SER A 117 -6.97 8.85 -5.86
C SER A 117 -8.21 8.74 -5.00
N VAL A 118 -8.03 8.39 -3.74
CA VAL A 118 -9.11 8.12 -2.79
C VAL A 118 -9.11 9.21 -1.71
N PRO A 119 -10.19 9.99 -1.53
CA PRO A 119 -10.30 10.90 -0.39
C PRO A 119 -10.14 10.16 0.94
N VAL A 120 -9.30 10.64 1.84
CA VAL A 120 -9.06 9.97 3.13
C VAL A 120 -10.35 9.80 3.94
N THR A 121 -11.34 10.69 3.75
CA THR A 121 -12.66 10.58 4.37
C THR A 121 -13.49 9.39 3.89
N GLN A 122 -13.14 8.80 2.76
CA GLN A 122 -13.80 7.61 2.23
C GLN A 122 -13.15 6.31 2.72
N ILE A 123 -11.97 6.38 3.33
CA ILE A 123 -11.29 5.20 3.87
C ILE A 123 -12.08 4.70 5.08
N ARG A 124 -12.58 3.47 4.98
CA ARG A 124 -13.46 2.84 5.97
C ARG A 124 -12.71 2.00 6.96
N SER A 125 -11.62 1.37 6.51
CA SER A 125 -10.86 0.41 7.32
C SER A 125 -9.39 0.44 6.96
N VAL A 126 -8.53 0.39 7.99
CA VAL A 126 -7.09 0.17 7.87
C VAL A 126 -6.73 -0.94 8.86
N VAL A 127 -6.46 -2.12 8.33
CA VAL A 127 -6.15 -3.33 9.12
C VAL A 127 -4.67 -3.64 9.02
N LEU A 128 -4.05 -3.93 10.15
CA LEU A 128 -2.70 -4.51 10.23
C LEU A 128 -2.82 -5.87 10.91
N SER A 129 -2.44 -6.91 10.17
CA SER A 129 -2.31 -8.27 10.69
C SER A 129 -0.83 -8.61 10.84
N TYR A 130 -0.47 -9.27 11.92
CA TYR A 130 0.92 -9.57 12.26
C TYR A 130 1.12 -11.06 12.46
N VAL A 131 2.24 -11.57 11.94
CA VAL A 131 2.71 -12.92 12.22
C VAL A 131 3.98 -12.83 13.06
N TYR A 132 3.98 -13.49 14.21
CA TYR A 132 5.13 -13.65 15.09
C TYR A 132 5.56 -15.12 15.13
N ALA A 133 6.87 -15.36 15.17
CA ALA A 133 7.40 -16.69 15.43
C ALA A 133 7.32 -17.00 16.93
N GLN A 134 7.14 -18.27 17.28
CA GLN A 134 7.22 -18.78 18.66
C GLN A 134 6.49 -17.91 19.69
N PRO A 135 5.16 -17.72 19.59
CA PRO A 135 4.42 -16.80 20.46
C PRO A 135 4.45 -17.17 21.94
N GLN A 136 4.76 -18.43 22.26
CA GLN A 136 4.94 -18.92 23.64
C GLN A 136 6.16 -18.29 24.34
N ASP A 137 7.18 -17.91 23.57
CA ASP A 137 8.42 -17.33 24.06
C ASP A 137 8.53 -15.82 23.75
N TYR A 138 7.41 -15.18 23.34
CA TYR A 138 7.36 -13.80 22.86
C TYR A 138 7.96 -12.79 23.85
N LYS A 139 8.78 -11.91 23.30
CA LYS A 139 9.31 -10.72 23.98
C LYS A 139 8.90 -9.46 23.21
N PRO A 140 8.69 -8.32 23.88
CA PRO A 140 8.34 -7.06 23.21
C PRO A 140 9.34 -6.58 22.16
N SER A 141 10.59 -7.10 22.21
CA SER A 141 11.65 -6.81 21.23
C SER A 141 11.63 -7.73 20.02
N ASP A 142 10.80 -8.78 20.01
CA ASP A 142 10.81 -9.74 18.92
C ASP A 142 10.29 -9.09 17.65
N PRO A 143 10.97 -9.33 16.52
CA PRO A 143 10.55 -8.77 15.25
C PRO A 143 9.26 -9.41 14.74
N VAL A 144 8.45 -8.63 14.05
CA VAL A 144 7.34 -9.15 13.26
C VAL A 144 7.92 -9.93 12.09
N ARG A 145 7.50 -11.16 11.91
CA ARG A 145 7.93 -12.00 10.78
C ARG A 145 7.26 -11.56 9.47
N GLU A 146 5.97 -11.27 9.56
CA GLU A 146 5.16 -10.87 8.42
C GLU A 146 4.09 -9.88 8.88
N LEU A 147 3.81 -8.91 8.04
CA LEU A 147 2.77 -7.92 8.23
C LEU A 147 1.90 -7.89 6.98
N THR A 148 0.58 -7.96 7.16
CA THR A 148 -0.38 -7.67 6.09
C THR A 148 -1.04 -6.33 6.39
N LEU A 149 -0.97 -5.40 5.44
CA LEU A 149 -1.69 -4.14 5.46
C LEU A 149 -2.88 -4.25 4.50
N SER A 150 -4.10 -4.10 5.04
CA SER A 150 -5.33 -4.04 4.25
C SER A 150 -5.99 -2.67 4.43
N ILE A 151 -6.39 -2.06 3.32
CA ILE A 151 -7.09 -0.78 3.29
C ILE A 151 -8.37 -0.96 2.48
N ALA A 152 -9.49 -0.43 2.99
CA ALA A 152 -10.78 -0.50 2.31
C ALA A 152 -11.45 0.87 2.24
N TRP A 153 -11.98 1.22 1.06
CA TRP A 153 -12.68 2.49 0.80
C TRP A 153 -13.92 2.31 -0.08
N SER A 154 -13.88 1.44 -1.10
CA SER A 154 -15.04 1.19 -1.95
C SER A 154 -16.15 0.54 -1.13
N GLY A 155 -17.33 0.67 -1.40
CA GLY A 155 -18.42 -0.10 -0.74
C GLY A 155 -18.58 -1.50 -1.31
N GLY A 156 -17.68 -1.89 -2.21
CA GLY A 156 -17.64 -3.20 -2.84
C GLY A 156 -17.23 -4.31 -1.85
N GLN A 157 -17.60 -5.50 -2.17
CA GLN A 157 -17.17 -6.70 -1.46
C GLN A 157 -16.49 -7.62 -2.46
N ARG A 158 -15.28 -8.04 -2.14
CA ARG A 158 -14.65 -9.13 -2.85
C ARG A 158 -15.23 -10.44 -2.33
N LEU A 159 -15.77 -11.24 -3.25
CA LEU A 159 -16.39 -12.53 -2.96
C LEU A 159 -15.51 -13.63 -3.58
N ASP A 160 -14.81 -14.35 -2.74
CA ASP A 160 -14.05 -15.54 -3.13
C ASP A 160 -14.87 -16.78 -2.80
N MET A 161 -15.46 -17.42 -3.84
CA MET A 161 -16.33 -18.57 -3.68
C MET A 161 -15.84 -19.77 -4.49
N GLY A 162 -15.97 -20.94 -3.89
CA GLY A 162 -15.74 -22.22 -4.56
C GLY A 162 -16.86 -23.21 -4.28
N PRO A 163 -16.99 -24.28 -5.08
CA PRO A 163 -17.93 -25.35 -4.78
C PRO A 163 -17.72 -25.89 -3.38
N ALA A 164 -18.78 -25.98 -2.59
CA ALA A 164 -18.72 -26.61 -1.30
C ALA A 164 -18.72 -28.14 -1.46
N SER A 165 -18.02 -28.87 -0.60
CA SER A 165 -17.99 -30.32 -0.58
C SER A 165 -18.14 -30.82 0.85
N CYS A 166 -18.80 -31.94 1.04
CA CYS A 166 -18.70 -32.73 2.28
C CYS A 166 -17.49 -33.68 2.17
N GLY A 167 -17.02 -34.18 3.29
CA GLY A 167 -15.89 -35.12 3.32
C GLY A 167 -16.19 -36.52 2.74
N ASP A 168 -17.38 -36.77 2.19
CA ASP A 168 -17.79 -38.04 1.60
C ASP A 168 -17.47 -38.05 0.10
N PRO A 169 -16.50 -38.82 -0.39
CA PRO A 169 -16.12 -38.92 -1.80
C PRO A 169 -17.19 -39.53 -2.69
N GLN A 170 -18.25 -40.15 -2.13
CA GLN A 170 -19.36 -40.74 -2.87
C GLN A 170 -20.64 -39.88 -2.83
N CYS A 171 -20.56 -38.68 -2.27
CA CYS A 171 -21.70 -37.79 -2.19
C CYS A 171 -21.94 -37.10 -3.54
N GLU A 172 -23.10 -37.35 -4.14
CA GLU A 172 -23.57 -36.72 -5.39
C GLU A 172 -24.47 -35.50 -5.14
N ALA A 173 -24.66 -35.08 -3.90
CA ALA A 173 -25.50 -33.93 -3.57
C ALA A 173 -24.83 -32.64 -3.99
N ASP A 174 -25.62 -31.69 -4.48
CA ASP A 174 -25.18 -30.31 -4.68
C ASP A 174 -25.07 -29.62 -3.31
N HIS A 175 -23.83 -29.28 -2.92
CA HIS A 175 -23.56 -28.57 -1.68
C HIS A 175 -23.53 -27.06 -1.85
N GLY A 176 -23.85 -26.54 -3.04
CA GLY A 176 -23.79 -25.13 -3.36
C GLY A 176 -22.36 -24.59 -3.36
N TYR A 177 -22.18 -23.38 -2.85
CA TYR A 177 -20.88 -22.70 -2.79
C TYR A 177 -20.59 -22.25 -1.37
N SER A 178 -19.32 -22.33 -1.00
CA SER A 178 -18.79 -21.70 0.23
C SER A 178 -17.67 -20.77 -0.11
N GLY A 179 -17.49 -19.71 0.68
CA GLY A 179 -16.44 -18.75 0.41
C GLY A 179 -16.32 -17.69 1.49
N THR A 180 -15.48 -16.71 1.20
CA THR A 180 -15.23 -15.56 2.06
C THR A 180 -15.65 -14.28 1.37
N ILE A 181 -16.15 -13.34 2.16
CA ILE A 181 -16.44 -11.98 1.73
C ILE A 181 -15.41 -11.09 2.41
N ALA A 182 -14.62 -10.35 1.64
CA ALA A 182 -13.68 -9.37 2.12
C ALA A 182 -14.08 -7.97 1.66
N GLN A 183 -13.97 -7.00 2.55
CA GLN A 183 -14.11 -5.56 2.24
C GLN A 183 -12.73 -4.94 2.22
N GLU A 184 -11.94 -5.31 1.22
CA GLU A 184 -10.57 -4.88 1.08
C GLU A 184 -10.35 -4.47 -0.37
N ASP A 185 -9.90 -3.22 -0.58
CA ASP A 185 -9.61 -2.72 -1.91
C ASP A 185 -8.12 -2.88 -2.23
N ILE A 186 -7.26 -2.84 -1.20
CA ILE A 186 -5.83 -3.14 -1.33
C ILE A 186 -5.35 -4.02 -0.18
N VAL A 187 -4.50 -5.00 -0.49
CA VAL A 187 -3.85 -5.88 0.47
C VAL A 187 -2.38 -6.02 0.10
N LEU A 188 -1.50 -5.57 0.98
CA LEU A 188 -0.06 -5.71 0.83
C LEU A 188 0.48 -6.65 1.91
N ARG A 189 1.20 -7.68 1.48
CA ARG A 189 1.82 -8.66 2.35
C ARG A 189 3.33 -8.46 2.38
N ILE A 190 3.85 -8.03 3.51
CA ILE A 190 5.24 -7.63 3.68
C ILE A 190 5.94 -8.61 4.62
N SER A 191 6.96 -9.29 4.11
CA SER A 191 7.74 -10.29 4.84
C SER A 191 9.07 -9.69 5.29
N ALA A 192 9.39 -9.84 6.58
CA ALA A 192 10.69 -9.41 7.09
C ALA A 192 11.86 -10.19 6.47
N GLU A 193 11.62 -11.42 6.00
CA GLU A 193 12.62 -12.28 5.37
C GLU A 193 12.84 -11.90 3.89
N ALA A 194 11.77 -11.62 3.15
CA ALA A 194 11.86 -11.30 1.72
C ALA A 194 12.13 -9.79 1.48
N ASP A 195 11.40 -8.92 2.20
CA ASP A 195 11.41 -7.47 1.96
C ASP A 195 12.29 -6.71 2.95
N GLY A 196 12.73 -7.38 4.01
CA GLY A 196 13.54 -6.80 5.07
C GLY A 196 12.73 -6.20 6.24
N LEU A 197 13.40 -6.06 7.38
CA LEU A 197 12.78 -5.48 8.58
C LEU A 197 12.35 -4.03 8.39
N GLN A 198 13.05 -3.27 7.55
CA GLN A 198 12.74 -1.87 7.28
C GLN A 198 11.39 -1.74 6.57
N ALA A 199 11.10 -2.58 5.57
CA ALA A 199 9.82 -2.58 4.87
C ALA A 199 8.63 -2.82 5.82
N VAL A 200 8.79 -3.72 6.81
CA VAL A 200 7.79 -3.94 7.87
C VAL A 200 7.60 -2.68 8.73
N GLN A 201 8.68 -1.95 9.05
CA GLN A 201 8.57 -0.70 9.82
C GLN A 201 7.91 0.41 9.01
N ASP A 202 8.27 0.55 7.74
CA ASP A 202 7.69 1.55 6.84
C ASP A 202 6.19 1.34 6.68
N ALA A 203 5.74 0.10 6.50
CA ALA A 203 4.31 -0.23 6.45
C ALA A 203 3.57 0.11 7.76
N LYS A 204 4.20 -0.10 8.93
CA LYS A 204 3.63 0.30 10.22
C LYS A 204 3.52 1.82 10.36
N LEU A 205 4.56 2.55 9.92
CA LEU A 205 4.58 4.01 9.97
C LEU A 205 3.52 4.58 9.02
N PHE A 206 3.45 4.07 7.79
CA PHE A 206 2.44 4.46 6.82
C PHE A 206 1.02 4.24 7.35
N ALA A 207 0.71 3.06 7.87
CA ALA A 207 -0.60 2.75 8.42
C ALA A 207 -0.98 3.64 9.61
N ARG A 208 0.00 4.05 10.44
CA ARG A 208 -0.22 5.00 11.54
C ARG A 208 -0.54 6.40 11.01
N ALA A 209 0.22 6.88 10.01
CA ALA A 209 -0.01 8.15 9.37
C ALA A 209 -1.41 8.19 8.73
N LEU A 210 -1.78 7.14 7.97
CA LEU A 210 -3.09 7.03 7.34
C LEU A 210 -4.23 7.08 8.35
N ARG A 211 -4.11 6.35 9.47
CA ARG A 211 -5.11 6.39 10.55
C ARG A 211 -5.21 7.77 11.19
N ALA A 212 -4.09 8.45 11.38
CA ALA A 212 -4.05 9.79 11.97
C ALA A 212 -4.77 10.81 11.09
N VAL A 213 -4.51 10.81 9.78
CA VAL A 213 -5.17 11.70 8.82
C VAL A 213 -6.66 11.36 8.71
N ASN A 214 -7.02 10.08 8.60
CA ASN A 214 -8.41 9.63 8.49
C ASN A 214 -9.26 10.02 9.72
N THR A 215 -8.67 10.02 10.92
CA THR A 215 -9.39 10.41 12.15
C THR A 215 -9.35 11.90 12.44
N GLY A 216 -8.72 12.71 11.59
CA GLY A 216 -8.50 14.13 11.84
C GLY A 216 -7.56 14.39 13.04
N SER A 217 -6.82 13.37 13.47
CA SER A 217 -5.85 13.45 14.56
C SER A 217 -4.48 13.80 13.95
N ALA A 218 -3.85 14.89 14.40
CA ALA A 218 -2.50 15.21 13.97
C ALA A 218 -1.59 13.99 14.19
N ALA A 219 -0.77 13.63 13.17
CA ALA A 219 0.16 12.51 13.27
C ALA A 219 1.01 12.66 14.54
N PRO A 220 1.18 11.60 15.35
CA PRO A 220 2.05 11.68 16.52
C PRO A 220 3.48 11.94 16.03
N VAL A 221 4.01 13.12 16.36
CA VAL A 221 5.42 13.43 16.19
C VAL A 221 6.22 12.31 16.89
N PRO A 222 7.20 11.67 16.24
CA PRO A 222 8.01 10.66 16.90
C PRO A 222 8.69 11.28 18.11
N HIS A 223 8.23 10.90 19.29
CA HIS A 223 8.86 11.30 20.56
C HIS A 223 10.19 10.57 20.69
N ASN A 224 11.28 11.23 20.31
CA ASN A 224 12.60 10.98 20.84
C ASN A 224 12.68 11.61 22.24
N GLY A 225 11.95 11.05 23.19
CA GLY A 225 11.96 11.48 24.59
C GLY A 225 12.13 10.28 25.52
N PRO A 226 12.79 10.44 26.68
CA PRO A 226 13.11 9.36 27.58
C PRO A 226 11.86 8.80 28.25
N GLY A 227 11.70 7.48 28.16
CA GLY A 227 10.97 6.61 29.08
C GLY A 227 9.50 6.94 29.38
N LEU A 228 8.60 6.07 28.93
CA LEU A 228 7.22 6.00 29.40
C LEU A 228 7.17 5.91 30.94
N PRO A 229 6.30 6.67 31.62
CA PRO A 229 6.08 6.48 33.06
C PRO A 229 5.53 5.08 33.34
N PRO A 230 5.90 4.46 34.47
CA PRO A 230 5.46 3.11 34.81
C PRO A 230 3.93 3.04 34.91
N ARG A 231 3.32 2.04 34.27
CA ARG A 231 1.89 1.78 34.37
C ARG A 231 1.50 1.55 35.83
N PRO A 232 0.39 2.12 36.33
CA PRO A 232 -0.09 1.83 37.66
C PRO A 232 -0.39 0.33 37.78
N ARG A 233 0.15 -0.31 38.82
CA ARG A 233 -0.14 -1.68 39.17
C ARG A 233 -1.62 -1.76 39.54
N MET A 234 -2.41 -2.49 38.76
CA MET A 234 -3.75 -2.89 39.17
C MET A 234 -3.63 -3.78 40.42
N GLY A 235 -4.18 -3.30 41.54
CA GLY A 235 -4.23 -4.06 42.77
C GLY A 235 -5.04 -5.33 42.59
N VAL A 236 -4.45 -6.45 43.02
CA VAL A 236 -5.14 -7.74 43.13
C VAL A 236 -6.23 -7.62 44.17
N PHE A 237 -7.50 -7.63 43.73
CA PHE A 237 -8.62 -7.75 44.64
C PHE A 237 -8.57 -9.15 45.28
N GLY A 238 -8.12 -9.19 46.53
CA GLY A 238 -8.13 -10.38 47.35
C GLY A 238 -9.57 -10.78 47.71
N ASN A 239 -9.96 -11.94 47.22
CA ASN A 239 -11.24 -12.58 47.59
C ASN A 239 -11.11 -13.16 48.99
N ARG A 240 -11.63 -12.45 50.01
CA ARG A 240 -11.84 -12.99 51.38
C ARG A 240 -13.10 -13.83 51.38
N LEU A 241 -12.90 -15.14 51.27
CA LEU A 241 -13.95 -16.11 51.67
C LEU A 241 -14.05 -16.13 53.20
N SER A 242 -15.10 -15.54 53.75
CA SER A 242 -15.49 -15.69 55.15
C SER A 242 -16.11 -17.10 55.35
N ARG A 243 -15.41 -17.97 56.10
CA ARG A 243 -16.00 -19.20 56.67
C ARG A 243 -16.95 -18.83 57.80
N GLY A 244 -18.26 -18.99 57.58
CA GLY A 244 -19.26 -19.01 58.62
C GLY A 244 -19.23 -20.33 59.39
N HIS A 245 -19.01 -20.26 60.67
CA HIS A 245 -19.23 -21.34 61.62
C HIS A 245 -20.72 -21.41 61.90
N GLN A 246 -21.30 -22.58 61.78
CA GLN A 246 -22.60 -22.90 62.41
C GLN A 246 -22.43 -24.10 63.35
N ARG A 247 -22.93 -23.90 64.52
CA ARG A 247 -23.22 -24.93 65.52
C ARG A 247 -24.50 -25.69 65.11
#